data_0951380e70546ea4e94e0e99719c76eb
#
_entry.id   0951380e70546ea4e94e0e99719c76eb
#
_cell.length_a   1.000
_cell.length_b   1.000
_cell.length_c   1.000
_cell.angle_alpha   90.00
_cell.angle_beta   90.00
_cell.angle_gamma   90.00
#
_symmetry.space_group_name_H-M   'P 1'
#
loop_
_entity.id
_entity.type
_entity.pdbx_description
1 polymer ?
#
loop_
_entity_poly.entity_id
_entity_poly.type
_entity_poly.pdbx_seq_one_letter_code
_entity_poly.pdbx_strand_id
1 'polypeptide(L)'
;MIHDFNKPVDRFGTNCVKHDEMPDRDTIALWVADMDFETAPVIRQALQKRMEHGCYGYTFVPESYYQASIDWFGRRHGWQTQREWYIYTSGVVPALSAIIKGVQIHQNHNQDDEMKVLVQTPVYNCFFSCIRNSGCEMAENRLVYSGNTYTIDWEDFEAKCADPAVKIFILCNPHNPAGRVWSREELVRMGEICQRHDVFVIADEIHCEFTNDVAYTPFASVSDAQCAVCVSPSKAFNIAGLQIANIIVQNDSMRQAVDRAINI
;
A
#
# COMPACT_ATOMS: atom_id res chain seq x y z
N MET A 1 -8.46 29.07 -0.02
CA MET A 1 -7.67 29.41 -1.22
C MET A 1 -7.81 28.26 -2.20
N ILE A 2 -8.13 28.56 -3.46
CA ILE A 2 -8.14 27.55 -4.53
C ILE A 2 -6.67 27.33 -4.89
N HIS A 3 -6.23 26.07 -4.91
CA HIS A 3 -4.87 25.69 -5.34
C HIS A 3 -4.77 25.88 -6.87
N ASP A 4 -3.68 26.53 -7.32
CA ASP A 4 -3.44 26.72 -8.76
C ASP A 4 -2.63 25.54 -9.33
N PHE A 5 -3.33 24.60 -9.94
CA PHE A 5 -2.72 23.45 -10.61
C PHE A 5 -2.09 23.78 -11.98
N ASN A 6 -2.25 25.03 -12.49
CA ASN A 6 -1.64 25.44 -13.74
C ASN A 6 -0.23 26.02 -13.57
N LYS A 7 0.21 26.23 -12.32
CA LYS A 7 1.55 26.74 -12.02
C LYS A 7 2.56 25.60 -12.07
N PRO A 8 3.40 25.51 -13.11
CA PRO A 8 4.42 24.47 -13.19
C PRO A 8 5.50 24.67 -12.11
N VAL A 9 6.06 23.56 -11.64
CA VAL A 9 7.22 23.53 -10.74
C VAL A 9 8.39 22.94 -11.50
N ASP A 10 9.47 23.72 -11.70
CA ASP A 10 10.73 23.15 -12.24
C ASP A 10 11.38 22.28 -11.16
N ARG A 11 11.48 20.99 -11.46
CA ARG A 11 12.02 19.98 -10.54
C ARG A 11 13.39 19.46 -10.96
N PHE A 12 13.95 19.95 -12.08
CA PHE A 12 15.31 19.60 -12.48
C PHE A 12 16.36 20.24 -11.57
N GLY A 13 17.40 19.48 -11.22
CA GLY A 13 18.47 19.94 -10.34
C GLY A 13 18.07 20.02 -8.86
N THR A 14 16.97 19.39 -8.49
CA THR A 14 16.46 19.36 -7.10
C THR A 14 16.66 18.02 -6.39
N ASN A 15 17.42 17.10 -6.98
CA ASN A 15 17.54 15.70 -6.62
C ASN A 15 16.21 14.95 -6.78
N CYS A 16 15.40 15.36 -7.73
CA CYS A 16 14.13 14.73 -8.02
C CYS A 16 14.33 13.48 -8.87
N VAL A 17 14.06 12.30 -8.31
CA VAL A 17 14.19 11.00 -9.01
C VAL A 17 13.46 11.00 -10.35
N LYS A 18 12.25 11.57 -10.40
CA LYS A 18 11.42 11.58 -11.61
C LYS A 18 12.06 12.34 -12.78
N HIS A 19 12.72 13.47 -12.51
CA HIS A 19 13.26 14.38 -13.54
C HIS A 19 14.77 14.32 -13.67
N ASP A 20 15.52 14.21 -12.58
CA ASP A 20 16.98 14.27 -12.62
C ASP A 20 17.63 12.98 -13.18
N GLU A 21 16.86 11.88 -13.28
CA GLU A 21 17.27 10.65 -13.98
C GLU A 21 16.93 10.66 -15.48
N MET A 22 16.25 11.70 -15.98
CA MET A 22 15.94 11.79 -17.40
C MET A 22 17.16 12.22 -18.23
N PRO A 23 17.28 11.74 -19.49
CA PRO A 23 18.44 12.06 -20.35
C PRO A 23 18.50 13.54 -20.72
N ASP A 24 17.39 14.22 -20.77
CA ASP A 24 17.26 15.63 -21.10
C ASP A 24 15.96 16.25 -20.56
N ARG A 25 15.84 17.58 -20.69
CA ARG A 25 14.66 18.34 -20.22
C ARG A 25 13.43 18.22 -21.11
N ASP A 26 13.58 17.72 -22.33
CA ASP A 26 12.50 17.57 -23.30
C ASP A 26 11.75 16.24 -23.13
N THR A 27 12.36 15.31 -22.35
CA THR A 27 11.75 14.02 -22.04
C THR A 27 10.57 14.18 -21.08
N ILE A 28 9.40 13.69 -21.50
CA ILE A 28 8.20 13.67 -20.65
C ILE A 28 8.29 12.51 -19.65
N ALA A 29 8.54 12.81 -18.38
CA ALA A 29 8.68 11.82 -17.33
C ALA A 29 7.31 11.34 -16.81
N LEU A 30 6.93 10.09 -17.13
CA LEU A 30 5.66 9.46 -16.72
C LEU A 30 5.87 8.18 -15.91
N TRP A 31 7.06 7.92 -15.39
CA TRP A 31 7.45 6.65 -14.77
C TRP A 31 7.36 6.63 -13.25
N VAL A 32 7.42 7.79 -12.59
CA VAL A 32 7.24 7.92 -11.13
C VAL A 32 5.88 8.53 -10.84
N ALA A 33 5.13 7.89 -9.95
CA ALA A 33 3.80 8.33 -9.54
C ALA A 33 3.86 9.41 -8.47
N ASP A 34 4.44 10.56 -8.79
CA ASP A 34 4.34 11.82 -8.05
C ASP A 34 3.86 12.94 -8.98
N MET A 35 3.35 14.02 -8.41
CA MET A 35 2.76 15.11 -9.17
C MET A 35 3.78 16.23 -9.36
N ASP A 36 3.65 16.96 -10.47
CA ASP A 36 4.48 18.14 -10.77
C ASP A 36 3.83 19.46 -10.30
N PHE A 37 2.98 19.36 -9.28
CA PHE A 37 2.34 20.48 -8.60
C PHE A 37 2.89 20.66 -7.20
N GLU A 38 2.82 21.89 -6.69
CA GLU A 38 3.07 22.13 -5.26
C GLU A 38 2.04 21.36 -4.42
N THR A 39 2.46 20.78 -3.30
CA THR A 39 1.51 20.23 -2.34
C THR A 39 0.63 21.33 -1.75
N ALA A 40 -0.54 20.96 -1.19
CA ALA A 40 -1.53 21.90 -0.71
C ALA A 40 -0.95 22.93 0.28
N PRO A 41 -1.37 24.21 0.20
CA PRO A 41 -0.83 25.27 1.08
C PRO A 41 -0.93 24.96 2.58
N VAL A 42 -1.98 24.26 3.01
CA VAL A 42 -2.16 23.87 4.42
C VAL A 42 -1.08 22.90 4.89
N ILE A 43 -0.63 22.00 4.03
CA ILE A 43 0.47 21.06 4.33
C ILE A 43 1.79 21.85 4.46
N ARG A 44 2.06 22.76 3.51
CA ARG A 44 3.27 23.61 3.55
C ARG A 44 3.32 24.46 4.81
N GLN A 45 2.19 25.05 5.22
CA GLN A 45 2.10 25.84 6.46
C GLN A 45 2.37 24.98 7.70
N ALA A 46 1.85 23.75 7.76
CA ALA A 46 2.12 22.85 8.88
C ALA A 46 3.61 22.47 8.97
N LEU A 47 4.25 22.20 7.83
CA LEU A 47 5.70 21.93 7.75
C LEU A 47 6.51 23.15 8.17
N GLN A 48 6.16 24.36 7.68
CA GLN A 48 6.85 25.60 8.05
C GLN A 48 6.78 25.83 9.55
N LYS A 49 5.61 25.69 10.17
CA LYS A 49 5.45 25.80 11.62
C LYS A 49 6.36 24.83 12.38
N ARG A 50 6.55 23.61 11.86
CA ARG A 50 7.45 22.63 12.48
C ARG A 50 8.92 23.01 12.29
N MET A 51 9.29 23.56 11.13
CA MET A 51 10.63 24.07 10.87
C MET A 51 10.98 25.25 11.80
N GLU A 52 10.05 26.18 12.04
CA GLU A 52 10.23 27.33 12.95
C GLU A 52 10.45 26.89 14.39
N HIS A 53 9.91 25.74 14.81
CA HIS A 53 10.19 25.17 16.13
C HIS A 53 11.67 24.81 16.34
N GLY A 54 12.40 24.42 15.28
CA GLY A 54 13.86 24.23 15.25
C GLY A 54 14.42 23.06 16.07
N CYS A 55 13.59 22.26 16.75
CA CYS A 55 14.03 21.11 17.52
C CYS A 55 13.41 19.82 16.94
N TYR A 56 14.23 18.90 16.45
CA TYR A 56 13.83 17.68 15.71
C TYR A 56 14.22 16.39 16.49
N GLY A 57 14.04 16.41 17.82
CA GLY A 57 14.24 15.23 18.64
C GLY A 57 13.19 14.14 18.44
N TYR A 58 13.31 13.05 19.19
CA TYR A 58 12.30 11.98 19.14
C TYR A 58 10.92 12.51 19.46
N THR A 59 9.92 12.05 18.69
CA THR A 59 8.53 12.48 18.84
C THR A 59 7.59 11.27 18.81
N PHE A 60 6.48 11.40 19.52
CA PHE A 60 5.37 10.49 19.36
C PHE A 60 4.55 10.86 18.12
N VAL A 61 3.94 9.86 17.48
CA VAL A 61 2.87 10.10 16.51
C VAL A 61 1.63 10.55 17.29
N PRO A 62 1.12 11.76 17.08
CA PRO A 62 0.02 12.30 17.89
C PRO A 62 -1.31 11.57 17.56
N GLU A 63 -2.20 11.47 18.55
CA GLU A 63 -3.54 10.90 18.37
C GLU A 63 -4.33 11.58 17.25
N SER A 64 -4.15 12.90 17.07
CA SER A 64 -4.78 13.65 15.99
C SER A 64 -4.43 13.15 14.59
N TYR A 65 -3.26 12.55 14.41
CA TYR A 65 -2.85 11.92 13.16
C TYR A 65 -3.71 10.67 12.84
N TYR A 66 -3.86 9.80 13.83
CA TYR A 66 -4.67 8.59 13.66
C TYR A 66 -6.15 8.94 13.50
N GLN A 67 -6.65 9.89 14.29
CA GLN A 67 -8.02 10.36 14.18
C GLN A 67 -8.31 10.96 12.79
N ALA A 68 -7.37 11.71 12.22
CA ALA A 68 -7.50 12.24 10.86
C ALA A 68 -7.63 11.12 9.81
N SER A 69 -6.87 10.03 9.97
CA SER A 69 -6.97 8.86 9.09
C SER A 69 -8.30 8.11 9.27
N ILE A 70 -8.73 7.88 10.51
CA ILE A 70 -10.03 7.25 10.85
C ILE A 70 -11.19 8.04 10.23
N ASP A 71 -11.19 9.36 10.45
CA ASP A 71 -12.23 10.25 9.93
C ASP A 71 -12.21 10.29 8.39
N TRP A 72 -11.03 10.21 7.78
CA TRP A 72 -10.88 10.19 6.34
C TRP A 72 -11.52 8.93 5.73
N PHE A 73 -11.12 7.75 6.19
CA PHE A 73 -11.65 6.49 5.68
C PHE A 73 -13.13 6.32 5.98
N GLY A 74 -13.60 6.73 7.17
CA GLY A 74 -15.02 6.72 7.52
C GLY A 74 -15.84 7.60 6.58
N ARG A 75 -15.41 8.84 6.34
CA ARG A 75 -16.14 9.81 5.52
C ARG A 75 -16.05 9.55 4.02
N ARG A 76 -14.87 9.16 3.53
CA ARG A 76 -14.61 9.01 2.09
C ARG A 76 -15.02 7.64 1.56
N HIS A 77 -14.77 6.60 2.34
CA HIS A 77 -14.86 5.21 1.88
C HIS A 77 -15.83 4.36 2.71
N GLY A 78 -16.51 4.95 3.71
CA GLY A 78 -17.47 4.23 4.56
C GLY A 78 -16.83 3.16 5.45
N TRP A 79 -15.51 3.17 5.60
CA TRP A 79 -14.78 2.20 6.41
C TRP A 79 -14.44 2.76 7.79
N GLN A 80 -15.13 2.25 8.81
CA GLN A 80 -14.90 2.65 10.20
C GLN A 80 -13.74 1.83 10.77
N THR A 81 -12.62 2.47 10.98
CA THR A 81 -11.43 1.88 11.59
C THR A 81 -11.30 2.30 13.05
N GLN A 82 -10.48 1.58 13.82
CA GLN A 82 -10.23 1.88 15.24
C GLN A 82 -8.76 2.22 15.44
N ARG A 83 -8.49 3.09 16.42
CA ARG A 83 -7.14 3.60 16.70
C ARG A 83 -6.12 2.48 16.93
N GLU A 84 -6.50 1.48 17.66
CA GLU A 84 -5.67 0.33 18.03
C GLU A 84 -5.26 -0.57 16.87
N TRP A 85 -5.91 -0.45 15.71
CA TRP A 85 -5.55 -1.22 14.52
C TRP A 85 -4.35 -0.65 13.77
N TYR A 86 -3.97 0.60 14.09
CA TYR A 86 -2.97 1.34 13.33
C TYR A 86 -1.56 1.11 13.85
N ILE A 87 -0.64 0.80 12.94
CA ILE A 87 0.80 0.83 13.13
C ILE A 87 1.36 1.86 12.14
N TYR A 88 2.07 2.86 12.66
CA TYR A 88 2.77 3.85 11.83
C TYR A 88 4.02 3.25 11.19
N THR A 89 4.30 3.64 9.94
CA THR A 89 5.53 3.29 9.22
C THR A 89 5.97 4.38 8.26
N SER A 90 7.22 4.35 7.84
CA SER A 90 7.82 5.35 6.96
C SER A 90 7.37 5.24 5.49
N GLY A 91 6.67 4.18 5.09
CA GLY A 91 6.21 3.98 3.72
C GLY A 91 5.57 2.62 3.52
N VAL A 92 4.85 2.44 2.41
CA VAL A 92 4.16 1.17 2.11
C VAL A 92 5.15 0.06 1.77
N VAL A 93 6.26 0.33 1.07
CA VAL A 93 7.26 -0.70 0.77
C VAL A 93 7.91 -1.26 2.05
N PRO A 94 8.36 -0.44 3.02
CA PRO A 94 8.76 -0.94 4.35
C PRO A 94 7.64 -1.68 5.09
N ALA A 95 6.38 -1.21 4.95
CA ALA A 95 5.22 -1.89 5.53
C ALA A 95 5.07 -3.32 5.01
N LEU A 96 5.14 -3.51 3.70
CA LEU A 96 5.03 -4.84 3.06
C LEU A 96 6.07 -5.81 3.62
N SER A 97 7.32 -5.39 3.71
CA SER A 97 8.40 -6.21 4.27
C SER A 97 8.17 -6.54 5.75
N ALA A 98 7.70 -5.57 6.53
CA ALA A 98 7.39 -5.78 7.94
C ALA A 98 6.20 -6.74 8.14
N ILE A 99 5.17 -6.66 7.30
CA ILE A 99 4.02 -7.55 7.38
C ILE A 99 4.42 -8.98 6.97
N ILE A 100 5.19 -9.17 5.90
CA ILE A 100 5.68 -10.50 5.51
C ILE A 100 6.44 -11.12 6.67
N LYS A 101 7.36 -10.38 7.30
CA LYS A 101 8.08 -10.84 8.48
C LYS A 101 7.16 -11.06 9.69
N GLY A 102 6.16 -10.23 9.87
CA GLY A 102 5.13 -10.41 10.90
C GLY A 102 4.37 -11.73 10.75
N VAL A 103 3.99 -12.09 9.51
CA VAL A 103 3.35 -13.38 9.21
C VAL A 103 4.30 -14.54 9.53
N GLN A 104 5.57 -14.44 9.14
CA GLN A 104 6.59 -15.45 9.49
C GLN A 104 6.71 -15.64 11.01
N ILE A 105 6.77 -14.56 11.78
CA ILE A 105 6.82 -14.59 13.25
C ILE A 105 5.54 -15.21 13.82
N HIS A 106 4.37 -14.80 13.31
CA HIS A 106 3.06 -15.28 13.79
C HIS A 106 2.86 -16.78 13.57
N GLN A 107 3.33 -17.29 12.43
CA GLN A 107 3.23 -18.71 12.08
C GLN A 107 4.38 -19.55 12.65
N ASN A 108 5.31 -18.97 13.42
CA ASN A 108 6.54 -19.63 13.88
C ASN A 108 7.32 -20.28 12.73
N HIS A 109 7.35 -19.59 11.59
CA HIS A 109 8.01 -20.06 10.38
C HIS A 109 9.53 -20.17 10.59
N ASN A 110 10.10 -21.34 10.28
CA ASN A 110 11.53 -21.56 10.33
C ASN A 110 12.19 -21.18 9.01
N GLN A 111 13.47 -20.81 9.03
CA GLN A 111 14.19 -20.41 7.81
C GLN A 111 14.30 -21.51 6.74
N ASP A 112 14.16 -22.76 7.16
CA ASP A 112 14.22 -23.92 6.25
C ASP A 112 12.85 -24.31 5.66
N ASP A 113 11.77 -23.68 6.12
CA ASP A 113 10.44 -23.93 5.58
C ASP A 113 10.22 -23.12 4.28
N GLU A 114 9.63 -23.74 3.27
CA GLU A 114 9.26 -23.05 2.05
C GLU A 114 8.06 -22.13 2.29
N MET A 115 8.19 -20.85 1.96
CA MET A 115 7.11 -19.89 2.03
C MET A 115 6.98 -19.11 0.73
N LYS A 116 5.79 -19.13 0.15
CA LYS A 116 5.46 -18.41 -1.08
C LYS A 116 4.51 -17.25 -0.80
N VAL A 117 4.71 -16.18 -1.56
CA VAL A 117 3.84 -15.01 -1.60
C VAL A 117 3.21 -14.90 -2.98
N LEU A 118 1.89 -14.98 -3.04
CA LEU A 118 1.12 -14.84 -4.26
C LEU A 118 0.99 -13.38 -4.66
N VAL A 119 1.17 -13.10 -5.95
CA VAL A 119 0.93 -11.78 -6.56
C VAL A 119 0.20 -11.93 -7.89
N GLN A 120 -0.54 -10.90 -8.30
CA GLN A 120 -1.24 -10.85 -9.58
C GLN A 120 -0.47 -9.98 -10.57
N THR A 121 0.22 -10.59 -11.54
CA THR A 121 1.04 -9.85 -12.51
C THR A 121 0.27 -9.47 -13.78
N PRO A 122 0.64 -8.32 -14.44
CA PRO A 122 1.72 -7.39 -14.06
C PRO A 122 1.37 -6.59 -12.80
N VAL A 123 2.34 -6.37 -11.92
CA VAL A 123 2.14 -5.66 -10.65
C VAL A 123 3.35 -4.80 -10.30
N TYR A 124 3.20 -3.93 -9.32
CA TYR A 124 4.24 -3.03 -8.85
C TYR A 124 5.54 -3.78 -8.50
N ASN A 125 6.64 -3.36 -9.13
CA ASN A 125 7.92 -4.07 -9.09
C ASN A 125 8.54 -4.21 -7.68
N CYS A 126 8.24 -3.30 -6.76
CA CYS A 126 8.75 -3.40 -5.39
C CYS A 126 8.18 -4.60 -4.63
N PHE A 127 7.04 -5.18 -5.05
CA PHE A 127 6.54 -6.43 -4.45
C PHE A 127 7.56 -7.55 -4.61
N PHE A 128 8.17 -7.67 -5.79
CA PHE A 128 9.19 -8.70 -6.07
C PHE A 128 10.41 -8.56 -5.15
N SER A 129 10.85 -7.31 -4.90
CA SER A 129 11.97 -7.08 -3.98
C SER A 129 11.61 -7.35 -2.53
N CYS A 130 10.41 -6.96 -2.07
CA CYS A 130 9.93 -7.25 -0.72
C CYS A 130 9.87 -8.76 -0.48
N ILE A 131 9.31 -9.53 -1.42
CA ILE A 131 9.21 -10.99 -1.35
C ILE A 131 10.60 -11.62 -1.24
N ARG A 132 11.46 -11.32 -2.22
CA ARG A 132 12.82 -11.88 -2.29
C ARG A 132 13.65 -11.53 -1.04
N ASN A 133 13.60 -10.27 -0.60
CA ASN A 133 14.39 -9.81 0.55
C ASN A 133 13.86 -10.35 1.89
N SER A 134 12.65 -10.88 1.92
CA SER A 134 12.07 -11.58 3.07
C SER A 134 12.35 -13.09 3.06
N GLY A 135 13.14 -13.58 2.09
CA GLY A 135 13.46 -15.01 1.96
C GLY A 135 12.29 -15.85 1.45
N CYS A 136 11.28 -15.23 0.84
CA CYS A 136 10.12 -15.93 0.30
C CYS A 136 10.25 -16.14 -1.22
N GLU A 137 9.59 -17.18 -1.72
CA GLU A 137 9.40 -17.38 -3.15
C GLU A 137 8.12 -16.68 -3.64
N MET A 138 8.10 -16.34 -4.92
CA MET A 138 6.94 -15.74 -5.55
C MET A 138 6.06 -16.81 -6.19
N ALA A 139 4.77 -16.83 -5.88
CA ALA A 139 3.74 -17.46 -6.66
C ALA A 139 3.05 -16.42 -7.56
N GLU A 140 2.79 -16.75 -8.80
CA GLU A 140 2.22 -15.83 -9.79
C GLU A 140 0.83 -16.29 -10.22
N ASN A 141 -0.16 -15.41 -10.07
CA ASN A 141 -1.44 -15.49 -10.79
C ASN A 141 -1.43 -14.41 -11.88
N ARG A 142 -1.29 -14.81 -13.12
CA ARG A 142 -1.19 -13.87 -14.23
C ARG A 142 -2.56 -13.33 -14.61
N LEU A 143 -2.72 -12.02 -14.58
CA LEU A 143 -3.93 -11.36 -15.06
C LEU A 143 -4.08 -11.53 -16.58
N VAL A 144 -5.31 -11.78 -17.01
CA VAL A 144 -5.65 -11.95 -18.42
C VAL A 144 -6.03 -10.61 -19.02
N TYR A 145 -5.26 -10.15 -20.01
CA TYR A 145 -5.58 -8.92 -20.74
C TYR A 145 -6.53 -9.22 -21.89
N SER A 146 -7.72 -8.64 -21.86
CA SER A 146 -8.74 -8.77 -22.91
C SER A 146 -9.66 -7.56 -22.94
N GLY A 147 -10.07 -7.10 -24.12
CA GLY A 147 -11.02 -6.01 -24.25
C GLY A 147 -10.59 -4.68 -23.60
N ASN A 148 -9.31 -4.34 -23.65
CA ASN A 148 -8.70 -3.15 -23.03
C ASN A 148 -8.75 -3.13 -21.49
N THR A 149 -8.91 -4.29 -20.86
CA THR A 149 -8.90 -4.41 -19.40
C THR A 149 -8.19 -5.70 -18.97
N TYR A 150 -7.84 -5.77 -17.70
CA TYR A 150 -7.31 -6.99 -17.08
C TYR A 150 -8.40 -7.68 -16.26
N THR A 151 -8.43 -9.00 -16.31
CA THR A 151 -9.33 -9.86 -15.52
C THR A 151 -8.52 -10.89 -14.77
N ILE A 152 -9.12 -11.46 -13.72
CA ILE A 152 -8.49 -12.49 -12.89
C ILE A 152 -8.77 -13.87 -13.51
N ASP A 153 -7.71 -14.67 -13.65
CA ASP A 153 -7.88 -16.11 -13.84
C ASP A 153 -8.19 -16.74 -12.48
N TRP A 154 -9.46 -16.96 -12.22
CA TRP A 154 -9.94 -17.43 -10.93
C TRP A 154 -9.58 -18.89 -10.65
N GLU A 155 -9.48 -19.73 -11.67
CA GLU A 155 -9.09 -21.13 -11.51
C GLU A 155 -7.63 -21.23 -11.10
N ASP A 156 -6.75 -20.49 -11.77
CA ASP A 156 -5.34 -20.40 -11.40
C ASP A 156 -5.15 -19.73 -10.03
N PHE A 157 -5.92 -18.67 -9.73
CA PHE A 157 -5.85 -17.99 -8.43
C PHE A 157 -6.16 -18.95 -7.28
N GLU A 158 -7.25 -19.72 -7.39
CA GLU A 158 -7.64 -20.70 -6.36
C GLU A 158 -6.62 -21.84 -6.27
N ALA A 159 -6.14 -22.35 -7.42
CA ALA A 159 -5.11 -23.38 -7.44
C ALA A 159 -3.81 -22.93 -6.75
N LYS A 160 -3.41 -21.65 -6.93
CA LYS A 160 -2.25 -21.07 -6.24
C LYS A 160 -2.48 -20.93 -4.74
N CYS A 161 -3.66 -20.48 -4.31
CA CYS A 161 -4.00 -20.40 -2.89
C CYS A 161 -4.06 -21.79 -2.23
N ALA A 162 -4.40 -22.83 -2.98
CA ALA A 162 -4.43 -24.21 -2.49
C ALA A 162 -3.03 -24.83 -2.29
N ASP A 163 -1.95 -24.25 -2.82
CA ASP A 163 -0.58 -24.66 -2.53
C ASP A 163 -0.27 -24.36 -1.06
N PRO A 164 0.03 -25.39 -0.22
CA PRO A 164 0.29 -25.18 1.21
C PRO A 164 1.50 -24.30 1.51
N ALA A 165 2.41 -24.10 0.56
CA ALA A 165 3.53 -23.17 0.68
C ALA A 165 3.10 -21.69 0.50
N VAL A 166 1.97 -21.41 -0.15
CA VAL A 166 1.43 -20.05 -0.29
C VAL A 166 0.76 -19.62 1.00
N LYS A 167 1.40 -18.70 1.70
CA LYS A 167 0.92 -18.17 3.00
C LYS A 167 0.43 -16.73 2.94
N ILE A 168 0.81 -16.01 1.91
CA ILE A 168 0.49 -14.59 1.75
C ILE A 168 0.01 -14.34 0.32
N PHE A 169 -1.01 -13.49 0.18
CA PHE A 169 -1.37 -12.85 -1.08
C PHE A 169 -1.18 -11.34 -0.94
N ILE A 170 -0.37 -10.72 -1.82
CA ILE A 170 -0.26 -9.27 -1.88
C ILE A 170 -1.26 -8.77 -2.93
N LEU A 171 -2.34 -8.19 -2.46
CA LEU A 171 -3.37 -7.54 -3.26
C LEU A 171 -2.97 -6.08 -3.53
N CYS A 172 -2.95 -5.67 -4.79
CA CYS A 172 -2.81 -4.26 -5.18
C CYS A 172 -4.21 -3.69 -5.50
N ASN A 173 -4.71 -2.76 -4.71
CA ASN A 173 -6.10 -2.27 -4.81
C ASN A 173 -6.22 -0.75 -4.54
N PRO A 174 -6.37 0.10 -5.54
CA PRO A 174 -6.38 -0.14 -6.99
C PRO A 174 -5.08 -0.70 -7.54
N HIS A 175 -5.16 -1.44 -8.64
CA HIS A 175 -4.06 -2.24 -9.17
C HIS A 175 -3.12 -1.45 -10.08
N ASN A 176 -1.87 -1.33 -9.69
CA ASN A 176 -0.79 -0.73 -10.47
C ASN A 176 0.13 -1.83 -11.05
N PRO A 177 0.43 -1.88 -12.35
CA PRO A 177 0.13 -0.90 -13.39
C PRO A 177 -1.13 -1.21 -14.21
N ALA A 178 -1.90 -2.24 -13.88
CA ALA A 178 -3.06 -2.66 -14.69
C ALA A 178 -4.17 -1.61 -14.78
N GLY A 179 -4.17 -0.60 -13.90
CA GLY A 179 -5.17 0.48 -13.88
C GLY A 179 -6.57 -0.02 -13.49
N ARG A 180 -6.65 -1.15 -12.74
CA ARG A 180 -7.91 -1.75 -12.31
C ARG A 180 -8.30 -1.27 -10.93
N VAL A 181 -9.55 -0.87 -10.77
CA VAL A 181 -10.23 -0.81 -9.49
C VAL A 181 -11.06 -2.09 -9.38
N TRP A 182 -10.73 -2.94 -8.42
CA TRP A 182 -11.43 -4.21 -8.25
C TRP A 182 -12.86 -3.97 -7.75
N SER A 183 -13.83 -4.71 -8.30
CA SER A 183 -15.20 -4.61 -7.83
C SER A 183 -15.35 -5.22 -6.42
N ARG A 184 -16.42 -4.84 -5.74
CA ARG A 184 -16.76 -5.42 -4.44
C ARG A 184 -16.84 -6.95 -4.51
N GLU A 185 -17.45 -7.47 -5.55
CA GLU A 185 -17.63 -8.90 -5.78
C GLU A 185 -16.30 -9.61 -6.02
N GLU A 186 -15.38 -8.98 -6.78
CA GLU A 186 -14.03 -9.50 -6.99
C GLU A 186 -13.25 -9.56 -5.67
N LEU A 187 -13.33 -8.50 -4.85
CA LEU A 187 -12.66 -8.45 -3.53
C LEU A 187 -13.23 -9.48 -2.56
N VAL A 188 -14.54 -9.63 -2.50
CA VAL A 188 -15.19 -10.66 -1.68
C VAL A 188 -14.74 -12.05 -2.10
N ARG A 189 -14.74 -12.35 -3.41
CA ARG A 189 -14.31 -13.65 -3.92
C ARG A 189 -12.84 -13.94 -3.63
N MET A 190 -11.94 -12.95 -3.81
CA MET A 190 -10.53 -13.11 -3.42
C MET A 190 -10.41 -13.43 -1.93
N GLY A 191 -11.14 -12.70 -1.08
CA GLY A 191 -11.15 -12.93 0.37
C GLY A 191 -11.67 -14.31 0.77
N GLU A 192 -12.76 -14.77 0.17
CA GLU A 192 -13.33 -16.11 0.43
C GLU A 192 -12.35 -17.23 0.05
N ILE A 193 -11.66 -17.10 -1.08
CA ILE A 193 -10.63 -18.06 -1.51
C ILE A 193 -9.46 -18.04 -0.53
N CYS A 194 -8.92 -16.86 -0.20
CA CYS A 194 -7.82 -16.73 0.75
C CYS A 194 -8.17 -17.30 2.13
N GLN A 195 -9.37 -17.01 2.64
CA GLN A 195 -9.85 -17.53 3.91
C GLN A 195 -9.96 -19.06 3.90
N ARG A 196 -10.46 -19.66 2.82
CA ARG A 196 -10.61 -21.10 2.67
C ARG A 196 -9.29 -21.85 2.73
N HIS A 197 -8.23 -21.23 2.24
CA HIS A 197 -6.89 -21.81 2.15
C HIS A 197 -5.90 -21.27 3.19
N ASP A 198 -6.37 -20.52 4.19
CA ASP A 198 -5.55 -19.92 5.26
C ASP A 198 -4.41 -19.03 4.71
N VAL A 199 -4.70 -18.27 3.65
CA VAL A 199 -3.79 -17.30 3.03
C VAL A 199 -4.04 -15.93 3.62
N PHE A 200 -3.02 -15.33 4.22
CA PHE A 200 -3.07 -13.96 4.76
C PHE A 200 -3.02 -12.92 3.64
N VAL A 201 -3.89 -11.91 3.66
CA VAL A 201 -3.92 -10.87 2.62
C VAL A 201 -3.19 -9.62 3.07
N ILE A 202 -2.21 -9.15 2.28
CA ILE A 202 -1.62 -7.83 2.41
C ILE A 202 -2.23 -6.95 1.33
N ALA A 203 -3.13 -6.05 1.69
CA ALA A 203 -3.76 -5.14 0.74
C ALA A 203 -2.96 -3.84 0.64
N ASP A 204 -2.23 -3.65 -0.46
CA ASP A 204 -1.62 -2.37 -0.80
C ASP A 204 -2.68 -1.46 -1.43
N GLU A 205 -3.19 -0.53 -0.62
CA GLU A 205 -4.25 0.40 -1.00
C GLU A 205 -3.76 1.85 -1.09
N ILE A 206 -2.46 2.04 -1.38
CA ILE A 206 -1.85 3.38 -1.49
C ILE A 206 -2.49 4.25 -2.57
N HIS A 207 -3.11 3.64 -3.59
CA HIS A 207 -3.77 4.32 -4.70
C HIS A 207 -5.29 4.53 -4.50
N CYS A 208 -5.83 4.30 -3.30
CA CYS A 208 -7.27 4.34 -3.00
C CYS A 208 -7.99 5.65 -3.39
N GLU A 209 -7.27 6.77 -3.48
CA GLU A 209 -7.82 8.07 -3.88
C GLU A 209 -7.79 8.32 -5.40
N PHE A 210 -7.12 7.46 -6.17
CA PHE A 210 -7.01 7.59 -7.64
C PHE A 210 -8.06 6.74 -8.36
N THR A 211 -9.31 7.02 -8.06
CA THR A 211 -10.46 6.39 -8.70
C THR A 211 -11.36 7.48 -9.26
N ASN A 212 -11.67 7.42 -10.56
CA ASN A 212 -12.48 8.43 -11.20
C ASN A 212 -13.97 8.01 -11.17
N ASP A 213 -14.39 7.21 -12.14
CA ASP A 213 -15.81 6.86 -12.32
C ASP A 213 -16.22 5.60 -11.55
N VAL A 214 -15.26 4.93 -10.88
CA VAL A 214 -15.50 3.69 -10.11
C VAL A 214 -15.14 3.94 -8.65
N ALA A 215 -16.04 3.57 -7.75
CA ALA A 215 -15.78 3.68 -6.31
C ALA A 215 -14.75 2.64 -5.85
N TYR A 216 -13.71 3.09 -5.15
CA TYR A 216 -12.82 2.20 -4.42
C TYR A 216 -13.53 1.59 -3.22
N THR A 217 -13.25 0.32 -2.97
CA THR A 217 -13.74 -0.43 -1.81
C THR A 217 -12.55 -0.92 -1.00
N PRO A 218 -12.43 -0.55 0.29
CA PRO A 218 -11.39 -1.10 1.17
C PRO A 218 -11.56 -2.62 1.33
N PHE A 219 -10.51 -3.40 1.12
CA PHE A 219 -10.56 -4.86 1.20
C PHE A 219 -11.09 -5.35 2.55
N ALA A 220 -10.57 -4.80 3.65
CA ALA A 220 -10.98 -5.17 5.01
C ALA A 220 -12.42 -4.77 5.37
N SER A 221 -13.12 -4.00 4.53
CA SER A 221 -14.53 -3.65 4.74
C SER A 221 -15.51 -4.67 4.14
N VAL A 222 -14.99 -5.60 3.33
CA VAL A 222 -15.82 -6.53 2.54
C VAL A 222 -15.39 -7.99 2.64
N SER A 223 -14.32 -8.27 3.38
CA SER A 223 -13.76 -9.62 3.52
C SER A 223 -13.52 -9.97 4.97
N ASP A 224 -13.84 -11.20 5.35
CA ASP A 224 -13.52 -11.79 6.65
C ASP A 224 -12.14 -12.50 6.65
N ALA A 225 -11.42 -12.48 5.53
CA ALA A 225 -10.07 -13.02 5.46
C ALA A 225 -9.13 -12.22 6.38
N GLN A 226 -8.19 -12.92 7.02
CA GLN A 226 -7.17 -12.24 7.80
C GLN A 226 -6.33 -11.34 6.90
N CYS A 227 -6.22 -10.06 7.25
CA CYS A 227 -5.52 -9.11 6.40
C CYS A 227 -4.81 -8.00 7.18
N ALA A 228 -3.87 -7.38 6.48
CA ALA A 228 -3.29 -6.09 6.81
C ALA A 228 -3.47 -5.14 5.61
N VAL A 229 -3.97 -3.95 5.86
CA VAL A 229 -4.17 -2.92 4.82
C VAL A 229 -3.08 -1.87 4.94
N CYS A 230 -2.38 -1.59 3.85
CA CYS A 230 -1.36 -0.56 3.75
C CYS A 230 -1.93 0.68 3.06
N VAL A 231 -1.89 1.81 3.75
CA VAL A 231 -2.39 3.10 3.24
C VAL A 231 -1.39 4.22 3.48
N SER A 232 -1.39 5.20 2.60
CA SER A 232 -0.53 6.37 2.76
C SER A 232 -1.13 7.62 2.10
N PRO A 233 -1.01 8.79 2.71
CA PRO A 233 -1.37 10.05 2.06
C PRO A 233 -0.35 10.48 0.98
N SER A 234 0.77 9.78 0.85
CA SER A 234 1.93 10.20 0.05
C SER A 234 1.60 10.42 -1.43
N LYS A 235 0.77 9.57 -2.01
CA LYS A 235 0.37 9.68 -3.42
C LYS A 235 -0.69 10.76 -3.62
N ALA A 236 -1.78 10.71 -2.84
CA ALA A 236 -2.90 11.62 -2.99
C ALA A 236 -2.55 13.09 -2.69
N PHE A 237 -1.63 13.33 -1.78
CA PHE A 237 -1.23 14.68 -1.35
C PHE A 237 0.15 15.12 -1.86
N ASN A 238 0.78 14.34 -2.74
CA ASN A 238 2.10 14.62 -3.31
C ASN A 238 3.19 14.86 -2.26
N ILE A 239 3.28 13.99 -1.27
CA ILE A 239 4.21 14.09 -0.13
C ILE A 239 5.05 12.82 0.06
N ALA A 240 5.36 12.10 -1.01
CA ALA A 240 6.12 10.85 -0.95
C ALA A 240 7.48 11.01 -0.23
N GLY A 241 8.16 12.14 -0.40
CA GLY A 241 9.42 12.45 0.25
C GLY A 241 9.32 12.66 1.77
N LEU A 242 8.12 12.81 2.34
CA LEU A 242 7.91 12.92 3.80
C LEU A 242 7.82 11.56 4.50
N GLN A 243 7.78 10.47 3.76
CA GLN A 243 7.88 9.10 4.26
C GLN A 243 6.89 8.77 5.38
N ILE A 244 5.62 8.68 5.02
CA ILE A 244 4.52 8.44 5.95
C ILE A 244 3.57 7.37 5.38
N ALA A 245 3.24 6.36 6.19
CA ALA A 245 2.23 5.36 5.87
C ALA A 245 1.66 4.72 7.14
N ASN A 246 0.59 3.96 6.99
CA ASN A 246 -0.02 3.16 8.05
C ASN A 246 -0.20 1.72 7.57
N ILE A 247 -0.04 0.81 8.51
CA ILE A 247 -0.54 -0.56 8.43
C ILE A 247 -1.77 -0.63 9.34
N ILE A 248 -2.88 -1.15 8.84
CA ILE A 248 -4.12 -1.31 9.59
C ILE A 248 -4.40 -2.81 9.71
N VAL A 249 -4.34 -3.35 10.94
CA VAL A 249 -4.51 -4.77 11.24
C VAL A 249 -5.52 -4.93 12.37
N GLN A 250 -6.63 -5.61 12.08
CA GLN A 250 -7.69 -5.85 13.08
C GLN A 250 -7.30 -6.94 14.09
N ASN A 251 -6.68 -8.02 13.62
CA ASN A 251 -6.28 -9.15 14.45
C ASN A 251 -5.14 -8.77 15.41
N ASP A 252 -5.37 -8.88 16.72
CA ASP A 252 -4.44 -8.47 17.78
C ASP A 252 -3.11 -9.22 17.75
N SER A 253 -3.15 -10.54 17.58
CA SER A 253 -1.92 -11.36 17.60
C SER A 253 -1.06 -11.10 16.37
N MET A 254 -1.69 -10.92 15.20
CA MET A 254 -0.99 -10.53 13.98
C MET A 254 -0.43 -9.11 14.08
N ARG A 255 -1.20 -8.16 14.63
CA ARG A 255 -0.74 -6.78 14.84
C ARG A 255 0.50 -6.74 15.73
N GLN A 256 0.50 -7.50 16.83
CA GLN A 256 1.69 -7.62 17.70
C GLN A 256 2.90 -8.23 16.98
N ALA A 257 2.67 -9.20 16.10
CA ALA A 257 3.76 -9.80 15.31
C ALA A 257 4.34 -8.80 14.29
N VAL A 258 3.48 -8.02 13.63
CA VAL A 258 3.90 -6.94 12.71
C VAL A 258 4.62 -5.83 13.47
N ASP A 259 4.12 -5.42 14.62
CA ASP A 259 4.75 -4.40 15.46
C ASP A 259 6.17 -4.82 15.90
N ARG A 260 6.35 -6.08 16.29
CA ARG A 260 7.70 -6.63 16.56
C ARG A 260 8.61 -6.62 15.35
N ALA A 261 8.07 -6.81 14.15
CA ALA A 261 8.85 -6.82 12.91
C ALA A 261 9.30 -5.42 12.49
N ILE A 262 8.54 -4.38 12.85
CA ILE A 262 8.88 -2.97 12.58
C ILE A 262 9.82 -2.41 13.65
N ASN A 263 9.64 -2.81 14.89
CA ASN A 263 10.40 -2.29 16.01
C ASN A 263 11.80 -2.92 16.04
N ILE A 264 12.67 -2.32 15.26
CA ILE A 264 14.06 -2.69 15.14
C ILE A 264 14.92 -1.71 15.92
#